data_88cf17198bdbd2169b85a691be438d29
#
_entry.id   88cf17198bdbd2169b85a691be438d29
#
_cell.length_a   1.000
_cell.length_b   1.000
_cell.length_c   1.000
_cell.angle_alpha   90.00
_cell.angle_beta   90.00
_cell.angle_gamma   90.00
#
_symmetry.space_group_name_H-M   'P 1'
#
loop_
_entity.id
_entity.type
_entity.pdbx_description
1 polymer ?
#
loop_
_entity_poly.entity_id
_entity_poly.type
_entity_poly.pdbx_seq_one_letter_code
_entity_poly.pdbx_strand_id
1 'polypeptide(L)'
;LREDILVAPNQRLVIGGSDVEYLFGEEEVLVPARHLINGVAAIQAAGSPTVTWAQIVLPAHEAIHISGTQMESLFLGRIRRKPELLTHSLLSGIDRAKLPEHANPSHLVLRQFEAITLAHRRAA
;
A
#
# COMPACT_ATOMS: atom_id res chain seq x y z
N LEU A 1 -11.26 -2.00 11.17
CA LEU A 1 -10.89 -0.59 11.34
C LEU A 1 -11.65 -0.03 12.54
N ARG A 2 -10.91 0.53 13.51
CA ARG A 2 -11.52 1.05 14.76
C ARG A 2 -11.94 2.51 14.65
N GLU A 3 -11.32 3.25 13.76
CA GLU A 3 -11.60 4.65 13.51
C GLU A 3 -11.32 4.98 12.05
N ASP A 4 -11.87 6.08 11.58
CA ASP A 4 -11.59 6.53 10.22
C ASP A 4 -10.14 7.00 10.13
N ILE A 5 -9.49 6.62 9.05
CA ILE A 5 -8.11 7.05 8.75
C ILE A 5 -8.04 7.64 7.35
N LEU A 6 -7.15 8.59 7.20
CA LEU A 6 -6.83 9.19 5.90
C LEU A 6 -5.56 8.54 5.36
N VAL A 7 -5.63 8.02 4.13
CA VAL A 7 -4.50 7.36 3.49
C VAL A 7 -4.21 7.97 2.12
N ALA A 8 -2.94 7.95 1.72
CA ALA A 8 -2.54 8.38 0.38
C ALA A 8 -3.07 7.38 -0.66
N PRO A 9 -3.45 7.83 -1.87
CA PRO A 9 -4.02 6.96 -2.90
C PRO A 9 -3.12 5.77 -3.28
N ASN A 10 -1.82 5.94 -3.24
CA ASN A 10 -0.85 4.90 -3.63
C ASN A 10 -0.41 4.04 -2.45
N GLN A 11 -0.82 4.34 -1.22
CA GLN A 11 -0.54 3.51 -0.08
C GLN A 11 -1.25 2.17 -0.24
N ARG A 12 -0.51 1.07 -0.16
CA ARG A 12 -1.12 -0.26 -0.28
C ARG A 12 -1.51 -0.78 1.10
N LEU A 13 -2.73 -1.29 1.19
CA LEU A 13 -3.29 -1.86 2.40
C LEU A 13 -3.26 -3.38 2.29
N VAL A 14 -3.11 -4.04 3.44
CA VAL A 14 -3.20 -5.51 3.53
C VAL A 14 -4.67 -5.86 3.73
N ILE A 15 -5.23 -6.58 2.79
CA ILE A 15 -6.63 -6.99 2.79
C ILE A 15 -6.71 -8.51 2.83
N GLY A 16 -7.50 -9.03 3.75
CA GLY A 16 -7.72 -10.45 3.92
C GLY A 16 -9.21 -10.80 3.96
N GLY A 17 -9.51 -12.06 4.13
CA GLY A 17 -10.84 -12.57 4.27
C GLY A 17 -11.14 -13.74 3.32
N SER A 18 -12.28 -14.38 3.51
CA SER A 18 -12.66 -15.57 2.72
C SER A 18 -12.86 -15.25 1.24
N ASP A 19 -13.31 -14.04 0.91
CA ASP A 19 -13.47 -13.60 -0.47
C ASP A 19 -12.10 -13.45 -1.18
N VAL A 20 -11.09 -12.98 -0.47
CA VAL A 20 -9.72 -12.87 -0.99
C VAL A 20 -9.17 -14.26 -1.29
N GLU A 21 -9.34 -15.19 -0.37
CA GLU A 21 -8.89 -16.57 -0.55
C GLU A 21 -9.61 -17.23 -1.74
N TYR A 22 -10.90 -17.04 -1.84
CA TYR A 22 -11.71 -17.59 -2.91
C TYR A 22 -11.30 -17.05 -4.28
N LEU A 23 -11.08 -15.73 -4.39
CA LEU A 23 -10.81 -15.07 -5.67
C LEU A 23 -9.35 -15.20 -6.11
N PHE A 24 -8.40 -15.17 -5.17
CA PHE A 24 -6.98 -15.01 -5.49
C PHE A 24 -6.09 -16.13 -4.98
N GLY A 25 -6.62 -17.03 -4.15
CA GLY A 25 -5.85 -18.14 -3.59
C GLY A 25 -4.83 -17.72 -2.53
N GLU A 26 -5.00 -16.53 -1.95
CA GLU A 26 -4.11 -15.97 -0.94
C GLU A 26 -4.90 -15.60 0.31
N GLU A 27 -4.31 -15.74 1.50
CA GLU A 27 -4.95 -15.32 2.73
C GLU A 27 -5.08 -13.79 2.81
N GLU A 28 -4.03 -13.10 2.38
CA GLU A 28 -3.94 -11.65 2.38
C GLU A 28 -3.27 -11.15 1.10
N VAL A 29 -3.68 -9.98 0.64
CA VAL A 29 -3.14 -9.33 -0.56
C VAL A 29 -2.88 -7.86 -0.29
N LEU A 30 -2.05 -7.23 -1.12
CA LEU A 30 -1.81 -5.79 -1.08
C LEU A 30 -2.64 -5.10 -2.16
N VAL A 31 -3.32 -4.03 -1.77
CA VAL A 31 -4.21 -3.27 -2.67
C VAL A 31 -3.97 -1.77 -2.47
N PRO A 32 -3.63 -1.03 -3.54
CA PRO A 32 -3.56 0.42 -3.45
C PRO A 32 -4.88 1.03 -3.00
N ALA A 33 -4.81 1.99 -2.07
CA ALA A 33 -6.01 2.59 -1.48
C ALA A 33 -6.97 3.16 -2.54
N ARG A 34 -6.45 3.74 -3.61
CA ARG A 34 -7.28 4.31 -4.70
C ARG A 34 -8.19 3.28 -5.37
N HIS A 35 -7.83 2.00 -5.32
CA HIS A 35 -8.63 0.91 -5.92
C HIS A 35 -9.67 0.34 -4.97
N LEU A 36 -9.68 0.76 -3.71
CA LEU A 36 -10.63 0.29 -2.70
C LEU A 36 -11.85 1.21 -2.56
N ILE A 37 -11.91 2.31 -3.29
CA ILE A 37 -13.01 3.27 -3.21
C ILE A 37 -14.29 2.60 -3.72
N ASN A 38 -15.24 2.40 -2.81
CA ASN A 38 -16.52 1.75 -3.12
C ASN A 38 -17.74 2.56 -2.66
N GLY A 39 -17.50 3.76 -2.08
CA GLY A 39 -18.56 4.63 -1.58
C GLY A 39 -19.19 4.20 -0.26
N VAL A 40 -18.73 3.11 0.33
CA VAL A 40 -19.24 2.57 1.60
C VAL A 40 -18.18 2.58 2.68
N ALA A 41 -17.23 1.64 2.63
CA ALA A 41 -16.14 1.54 3.60
C ALA A 41 -14.95 2.42 3.24
N ALA A 42 -14.78 2.74 1.96
CA ALA A 42 -13.71 3.58 1.46
C ALA A 42 -14.28 4.65 0.52
N ILE A 43 -14.04 5.90 0.84
CA ILE A 43 -14.49 7.05 0.05
C ILE A 43 -13.31 7.96 -0.23
N GLN A 44 -13.39 8.69 -1.34
CA GLN A 44 -12.38 9.69 -1.66
C GLN A 44 -12.70 10.99 -0.93
N ALA A 45 -11.76 11.47 -0.12
CA ALA A 45 -11.89 12.75 0.56
C ALA A 45 -11.78 13.88 -0.45
N ALA A 46 -12.72 14.83 -0.40
CA ALA A 46 -12.75 15.98 -1.28
C ALA A 46 -12.38 17.26 -0.51
N GLY A 47 -11.78 18.24 -1.23
CA GLY A 47 -11.44 19.54 -0.64
C GLY A 47 -10.41 19.46 0.48
N SER A 48 -9.54 18.48 0.43
CA SER A 48 -8.53 18.26 1.48
C SER A 48 -7.52 19.40 1.51
N PRO A 49 -7.14 19.87 2.72
CA PRO A 49 -6.02 20.76 2.87
C PRO A 49 -4.70 20.05 2.55
N THR A 50 -3.60 20.78 2.57
CA THR A 50 -2.27 20.20 2.43
C THR A 50 -2.03 19.15 3.52
N VAL A 51 -1.62 17.95 3.13
CA VAL A 51 -1.34 16.84 4.04
C VAL A 51 0.12 16.46 3.96
N THR A 52 0.74 16.28 5.12
CA THR A 52 2.11 15.76 5.21
C THR A 52 2.07 14.25 5.36
N TRP A 53 2.69 13.53 4.43
CA TRP A 53 2.78 12.07 4.47
C TRP A 53 4.15 11.64 4.97
N ALA A 54 4.18 10.57 5.75
CA ALA A 54 5.41 9.92 6.19
C ALA A 54 5.45 8.49 5.67
N GLN A 55 6.64 8.01 5.33
CA GLN A 55 6.84 6.64 4.88
C GLN A 55 7.81 5.93 5.82
N ILE A 56 7.53 4.69 6.14
CA ILE A 56 8.37 3.86 7.00
C ILE A 56 9.13 2.87 6.13
N VAL A 57 10.46 2.90 6.22
CA VAL A 57 11.35 1.99 5.51
C VAL A 57 11.89 0.96 6.50
N LEU A 58 11.69 -0.31 6.20
CA LEU A 58 12.18 -1.43 7.01
C LEU A 58 13.21 -2.24 6.23
N PRO A 59 14.10 -3.01 6.90
CA PRO A 59 15.06 -3.87 6.21
C PRO A 59 14.40 -4.85 5.24
N ALA A 60 13.24 -5.40 5.61
CA ALA A 60 12.39 -6.21 4.74
C ALA A 60 11.08 -5.49 4.50
N HIS A 61 10.42 -5.79 3.37
CA HIS A 61 9.09 -5.26 3.10
C HIS A 61 8.07 -6.00 3.98
N GLU A 62 7.38 -5.27 4.83
CA GLU A 62 6.50 -5.83 5.86
C GLU A 62 5.20 -5.06 5.98
N ALA A 63 4.20 -5.68 6.61
CA ALA A 63 2.96 -5.02 6.98
C ALA A 63 3.13 -4.30 8.33
N ILE A 64 2.52 -3.13 8.44
CA ILE A 64 2.53 -2.30 9.64
C ILE A 64 1.09 -2.10 10.09
N HIS A 65 0.84 -2.22 11.39
CA HIS A 65 -0.49 -1.99 11.96
C HIS A 65 -0.67 -0.53 12.35
N ILE A 66 -1.72 0.10 11.82
CA ILE A 66 -2.07 1.48 12.12
C ILE A 66 -3.58 1.55 12.35
N SER A 67 -3.99 1.95 13.56
CA SER A 67 -5.42 2.16 13.90
C SER A 67 -6.34 1.01 13.49
N GLY A 68 -5.90 -0.23 13.71
CA GLY A 68 -6.67 -1.43 13.38
C GLY A 68 -6.61 -1.84 11.91
N THR A 69 -5.80 -1.16 11.11
CA THR A 69 -5.60 -1.47 9.69
C THR A 69 -4.14 -1.87 9.48
N GLN A 70 -3.90 -2.77 8.55
CA GLN A 70 -2.54 -3.12 8.13
C GLN A 70 -2.20 -2.44 6.82
N MET A 71 -1.03 -1.81 6.78
CA MET A 71 -0.49 -1.15 5.60
C MET A 71 0.91 -1.66 5.32
N GLU A 72 1.37 -1.55 4.07
CA GLU A 72 2.75 -1.91 3.75
C GLU A 72 3.73 -0.86 4.27
N SER A 73 4.94 -1.31 4.64
CA SER A 73 6.10 -0.43 4.71
C SER A 73 6.48 -0.01 3.28
N LEU A 74 7.33 1.00 3.13
CA LEU A 74 7.72 1.46 1.79
C LEU A 74 8.45 0.34 1.03
N PHE A 75 7.92 -0.02 -0.15
CA PHE A 75 8.56 -1.00 -1.02
C PHE A 75 9.58 -0.30 -1.91
N LEU A 76 10.86 -0.60 -1.69
CA LEU A 76 11.95 0.03 -2.43
C LEU A 76 12.36 -0.77 -3.67
N GLY A 77 12.04 -2.06 -3.73
CA GLY A 77 12.54 -2.92 -4.79
C GLY A 77 14.06 -2.82 -4.82
N ARG A 78 14.61 -2.55 -5.98
CA ARG A 78 16.05 -2.38 -6.19
C ARG A 78 16.43 -0.95 -6.54
N ILE A 79 15.74 0.04 -5.97
CA ILE A 79 15.96 1.46 -6.29
C ILE A 79 17.41 1.89 -6.03
N ARG A 80 18.07 1.27 -5.06
CA ARG A 80 19.47 1.56 -4.74
C ARG A 80 20.42 1.29 -5.91
N ARG A 81 20.00 0.42 -6.85
CA ARG A 81 20.74 0.10 -8.08
C ARG A 81 20.39 1.00 -9.25
N LYS A 82 19.49 1.96 -9.04
CA LYS A 82 18.96 2.87 -10.06
C LYS A 82 19.17 4.31 -9.63
N PRO A 83 20.42 4.84 -9.71
CA PRO A 83 20.74 6.17 -9.18
C PRO A 83 19.88 7.29 -9.77
N GLU A 84 19.49 7.19 -11.02
CA GLU A 84 18.65 8.20 -11.67
C GLU A 84 17.28 8.31 -11.01
N LEU A 85 16.63 7.16 -10.73
CA LEU A 85 15.35 7.13 -10.05
C LEU A 85 15.49 7.61 -8.60
N LEU A 86 16.58 7.20 -7.94
CA LEU A 86 16.85 7.58 -6.56
C LEU A 86 17.01 9.10 -6.42
N THR A 87 17.73 9.73 -7.35
CA THR A 87 17.97 11.18 -7.35
C THR A 87 16.66 11.98 -7.40
N HIS A 88 15.65 11.49 -8.11
CA HIS A 88 14.37 12.15 -8.26
C HIS A 88 13.31 11.67 -7.25
N SER A 89 13.68 10.87 -6.27
CA SER A 89 12.77 10.36 -5.24
C SER A 89 12.92 11.12 -3.93
N LEU A 90 12.00 10.88 -3.00
CA LEU A 90 12.08 11.39 -1.63
C LEU A 90 13.29 10.84 -0.87
N LEU A 91 13.93 9.80 -1.40
CA LEU A 91 15.08 9.14 -0.79
C LEU A 91 16.42 9.76 -1.20
N SER A 92 16.40 10.80 -2.03
CA SER A 92 17.62 11.42 -2.59
C SER A 92 18.59 11.94 -1.53
N GLY A 93 18.09 12.32 -0.36
CA GLY A 93 18.92 12.78 0.77
C GLY A 93 19.52 11.68 1.63
N ILE A 94 19.23 10.41 1.32
CA ILE A 94 19.68 9.26 2.11
C ILE A 94 20.86 8.61 1.40
N ASP A 95 21.89 8.21 2.17
CA ASP A 95 23.01 7.46 1.62
C ASP A 95 22.50 6.17 0.97
N ARG A 96 22.78 6.02 -0.32
CA ARG A 96 22.36 4.88 -1.12
C ARG A 96 22.78 3.54 -0.51
N ALA A 97 23.96 3.48 0.08
CA ALA A 97 24.48 2.26 0.70
C ALA A 97 23.67 1.81 1.93
N LYS A 98 22.91 2.73 2.54
CA LYS A 98 22.08 2.45 3.72
C LYS A 98 20.67 2.02 3.38
N LEU A 99 20.26 2.12 2.11
CA LEU A 99 18.93 1.70 1.70
C LEU A 99 18.86 0.18 1.55
N PRO A 100 17.83 -0.47 2.10
CA PRO A 100 17.64 -1.89 1.90
C PRO A 100 17.19 -2.21 0.47
N GLU A 101 17.33 -3.46 0.06
CA GLU A 101 16.72 -3.99 -1.16
C GLU A 101 15.55 -4.88 -0.80
N HIS A 102 14.43 -4.70 -1.51
CA HIS A 102 13.25 -5.53 -1.38
C HIS A 102 13.04 -6.29 -2.68
N ALA A 103 13.42 -7.57 -2.71
CA ALA A 103 13.33 -8.37 -3.94
C ALA A 103 11.88 -8.54 -4.40
N ASN A 104 10.99 -8.84 -3.43
CA ASN A 104 9.57 -9.07 -3.69
C ASN A 104 8.73 -8.39 -2.62
N PRO A 105 7.48 -7.97 -2.96
CA PRO A 105 6.54 -7.51 -1.96
C PRO A 105 6.23 -8.62 -0.93
N SER A 106 5.84 -8.23 0.28
CA SER A 106 5.50 -9.18 1.35
C SER A 106 4.28 -10.03 1.03
N HIS A 107 3.37 -9.52 0.19
CA HIS A 107 2.13 -10.17 -0.21
C HIS A 107 1.91 -9.98 -1.71
N LEU A 108 1.00 -10.79 -2.29
CA LEU A 108 0.56 -10.58 -3.66
C LEU A 108 -0.06 -9.19 -3.82
N VAL A 109 0.40 -8.44 -4.81
CA VAL A 109 -0.15 -7.13 -5.15
C VAL A 109 -1.22 -7.31 -6.21
N LEU A 110 -2.46 -6.90 -5.90
CA LEU A 110 -3.56 -7.01 -6.87
C LEU A 110 -3.39 -6.00 -8.01
N ARG A 111 -3.70 -6.44 -9.21
CA ARG A 111 -3.82 -5.55 -10.37
C ARG A 111 -5.12 -4.75 -10.25
N GLN A 112 -5.21 -3.65 -10.99
CA GLN A 112 -6.34 -2.74 -10.89
C GLN A 112 -7.70 -3.45 -11.03
N PHE A 113 -7.87 -4.28 -12.05
CA PHE A 113 -9.16 -4.95 -12.27
C PHE A 113 -9.51 -5.95 -11.17
N GLU A 114 -8.51 -6.60 -10.58
CA GLU A 114 -8.70 -7.51 -9.46
C GLU A 114 -9.15 -6.75 -8.21
N ALA A 115 -8.50 -5.63 -7.92
CA ALA A 115 -8.82 -4.78 -6.79
C ALA A 115 -10.23 -4.17 -6.91
N ILE A 116 -10.60 -3.72 -8.10
CA ILE A 116 -11.93 -3.17 -8.37
C ILE A 116 -13.01 -4.23 -8.17
N THR A 117 -12.77 -5.45 -8.64
CA THR A 117 -13.70 -6.56 -8.44
C THR A 117 -13.93 -6.84 -6.96
N LEU A 118 -12.85 -6.88 -6.17
CA LEU A 118 -12.95 -7.10 -4.73
C LEU A 118 -13.71 -5.96 -4.04
N ALA A 119 -13.41 -4.71 -4.38
CA ALA A 119 -14.06 -3.56 -3.79
C ALA A 119 -15.56 -3.54 -4.07
N HIS A 120 -15.96 -3.82 -5.31
CA HIS A 120 -17.38 -3.90 -5.68
C HIS A 120 -18.09 -5.05 -4.97
N ARG A 121 -17.45 -6.20 -4.86
CA ARG A 121 -18.02 -7.34 -4.14
C ARG A 121 -18.30 -7.02 -2.68
N ARG A 122 -17.41 -6.26 -2.04
CA ARG A 122 -17.55 -5.87 -0.62
C ARG A 122 -18.57 -4.75 -0.41
N ALA A 123 -18.89 -3.98 -1.43
CA ALA A 123 -19.89 -2.94 -1.38
C ALA A 123 -21.33 -3.50 -1.54
N ALA A 124 -21.44 -4.68 -2.08
CA ALA A 124 -22.75 -5.32 -2.35
C ALA A 124 -23.42 -5.83 -1.08
#